data_d10324cb74574d39d36a8f86a2e9d543
#
_entry.id   d10324cb74574d39d36a8f86a2e9d543
#
_cell.length_a   1.000
_cell.length_b   1.000
_cell.length_c   1.000
_cell.angle_alpha   90.00
_cell.angle_beta   90.00
_cell.angle_gamma   90.00
#
_symmetry.space_group_name_H-M   'P 1'
#
loop_
_entity.id
_entity.type
_entity.pdbx_description
1 polymer ?
#
loop_
_entity_poly.entity_id
_entity_poly.type
_entity_poly.pdbx_seq_one_letter_code
_entity_poly.pdbx_strand_id
1 'polypeptide(L)'
;MDIVFLVARILFVLIFISSGLAHFAQRKAMQEYAAAVGAPAPGLGVPLSGLMILVGGLMVLLGIWGDLGALLLFLFVLPVALIMHAFWKQEDPQMRQTEQVMFLKNVSLAGGALAFFWLFVEYGDELPLTITGPLF
;
A
#
# COMPACT_ATOMS: atom_id res chain seq x y z
N MET A 1 16.18 3.57 -20.38
CA MET A 1 15.88 3.41 -18.92
C MET A 1 14.42 3.69 -18.56
N ASP A 2 13.68 4.36 -19.43
CA ASP A 2 12.27 4.76 -19.21
C ASP A 2 11.32 3.58 -18.98
N ILE A 3 11.49 2.52 -19.78
CA ILE A 3 10.70 1.29 -19.62
C ILE A 3 10.98 0.60 -18.27
N VAL A 4 12.24 0.66 -17.78
CA VAL A 4 12.59 0.05 -16.47
C VAL A 4 11.84 0.75 -15.35
N PHE A 5 11.76 2.07 -15.37
CA PHE A 5 11.01 2.82 -14.36
C PHE A 5 9.49 2.54 -14.44
N LEU A 6 8.94 2.43 -15.65
CA LEU A 6 7.53 2.04 -15.82
C LEU A 6 7.28 0.63 -15.28
N VAL A 7 8.15 -0.34 -15.59
CA VAL A 7 8.04 -1.71 -15.08
C VAL A 7 8.14 -1.73 -13.56
N ALA A 8 9.05 -0.95 -12.95
CA ALA A 8 9.15 -0.84 -11.50
C ALA A 8 7.86 -0.32 -10.87
N ARG A 9 7.23 0.71 -11.45
CA ARG A 9 5.91 1.21 -11.01
C ARG A 9 4.84 0.14 -11.13
N ILE A 10 4.74 -0.54 -12.27
CA ILE A 10 3.77 -1.63 -12.49
C ILE A 10 3.92 -2.70 -11.40
N LEU A 11 5.13 -3.24 -11.23
CA LEU A 11 5.40 -4.32 -10.27
C LEU A 11 5.09 -3.89 -8.84
N PHE A 12 5.47 -2.67 -8.48
CA PHE A 12 5.22 -2.14 -7.13
C PHE A 12 3.73 -1.98 -6.82
N VAL A 13 2.93 -1.44 -7.77
CA VAL A 13 1.52 -1.14 -7.49
C VAL A 13 0.58 -2.33 -7.66
N LEU A 14 1.01 -3.43 -8.29
CA LEU A 14 0.15 -4.61 -8.50
C LEU A 14 -0.53 -5.10 -7.21
N ILE A 15 0.22 -5.17 -6.12
CA ILE A 15 -0.33 -5.61 -4.83
C ILE A 15 -1.37 -4.63 -4.29
N PHE A 16 -1.16 -3.32 -4.46
CA PHE A 16 -2.07 -2.29 -3.96
C PHE A 16 -3.35 -2.23 -4.79
N ILE A 17 -3.25 -2.31 -6.11
CA ILE A 17 -4.43 -2.30 -6.99
C ILE A 17 -5.25 -3.57 -6.75
N SER A 18 -4.64 -4.75 -6.73
CA SER A 18 -5.35 -6.01 -6.47
C SER A 18 -5.96 -6.04 -5.07
N SER A 19 -5.25 -5.57 -4.05
CA SER A 19 -5.76 -5.46 -2.68
C SER A 19 -6.89 -4.43 -2.58
N GLY A 20 -6.76 -3.26 -3.22
CA GLY A 20 -7.80 -2.24 -3.25
C GLY A 20 -9.11 -2.77 -3.84
N LEU A 21 -9.04 -3.49 -4.96
CA LEU A 21 -10.20 -4.16 -5.54
C LEU A 21 -10.80 -5.22 -4.60
N ALA A 22 -9.95 -5.99 -3.93
CA ALA A 22 -10.40 -7.00 -2.96
C ALA A 22 -11.11 -6.37 -1.74
N HIS A 23 -10.73 -5.16 -1.30
CA HIS A 23 -11.43 -4.44 -0.23
C HIS A 23 -12.91 -4.19 -0.55
N PHE A 24 -13.24 -4.03 -1.81
CA PHE A 24 -14.64 -3.88 -2.25
C PHE A 24 -15.30 -5.24 -2.53
N ALA A 25 -14.63 -6.14 -3.26
CA ALA A 25 -15.16 -7.43 -3.64
C ALA A 25 -15.39 -8.37 -2.44
N GLN A 26 -14.50 -8.29 -1.42
CA GLN A 26 -14.55 -9.13 -0.21
C GLN A 26 -14.80 -8.30 1.05
N ARG A 27 -15.52 -7.19 0.91
CA ARG A 27 -15.72 -6.19 1.95
C ARG A 27 -16.14 -6.78 3.29
N LYS A 28 -17.16 -7.66 3.28
CA LYS A 28 -17.70 -8.25 4.51
C LYS A 28 -16.66 -9.09 5.25
N ALA A 29 -16.00 -10.01 4.55
CA ALA A 29 -14.96 -10.86 5.13
C ALA A 29 -13.78 -10.04 5.69
N MET A 30 -13.38 -8.99 4.97
CA MET A 30 -12.31 -8.10 5.44
C MET A 30 -12.71 -7.29 6.67
N GLN A 31 -13.95 -6.82 6.75
CA GLN A 31 -14.48 -6.14 7.93
C GLN A 31 -14.54 -7.07 9.15
N GLU A 32 -14.99 -8.30 8.97
CA GLU A 32 -15.02 -9.32 10.01
C GLU A 32 -13.60 -9.65 10.53
N TYR A 33 -12.64 -9.83 9.62
CA TYR A 33 -11.24 -10.05 9.98
C TYR A 33 -10.64 -8.84 10.72
N ALA A 34 -10.85 -7.64 10.22
CA ALA A 34 -10.38 -6.41 10.84
C ALA A 34 -10.97 -6.23 12.26
N ALA A 35 -12.24 -6.53 12.45
CA ALA A 35 -12.88 -6.51 13.76
C ALA A 35 -12.27 -7.55 14.71
N ALA A 36 -11.99 -8.76 14.21
CA ALA A 36 -11.41 -9.85 15.01
C ALA A 36 -10.01 -9.53 15.54
N VAL A 37 -9.20 -8.77 14.79
CA VAL A 37 -7.86 -8.33 15.23
C VAL A 37 -7.89 -7.01 16.02
N GLY A 38 -9.07 -6.42 16.23
CA GLY A 38 -9.24 -5.19 16.99
C GLY A 38 -8.92 -3.92 16.23
N ALA A 39 -8.99 -3.94 14.90
CA ALA A 39 -8.83 -2.73 14.08
C ALA A 39 -9.96 -1.72 14.35
N PRO A 40 -9.66 -0.41 14.38
CA PRO A 40 -10.67 0.61 14.65
C PRO A 40 -11.65 0.76 13.49
N ALA A 41 -12.94 0.91 13.79
CA ALA A 41 -14.02 1.20 12.85
C ALA A 41 -13.97 0.40 11.53
N PRO A 42 -13.97 -0.95 11.55
CA PRO A 42 -13.75 -1.76 10.34
C PRO A 42 -14.79 -1.51 9.26
N GLY A 43 -16.01 -1.10 9.62
CA GLY A 43 -17.08 -0.77 8.68
C GLY A 43 -16.74 0.38 7.72
N LEU A 44 -16.01 1.38 8.18
CA LEU A 44 -15.51 2.51 7.39
C LEU A 44 -14.05 2.30 6.97
N GLY A 45 -13.23 1.74 7.87
CA GLY A 45 -11.81 1.55 7.64
C GLY A 45 -11.51 0.73 6.39
N VAL A 46 -12.20 -0.39 6.19
CA VAL A 46 -11.98 -1.26 5.02
C VAL A 46 -12.29 -0.55 3.70
N PRO A 47 -13.46 0.06 3.45
CA PRO A 47 -13.69 0.72 2.18
C PRO A 47 -12.83 1.97 1.97
N LEU A 48 -12.56 2.76 3.01
CA LEU A 48 -11.72 3.94 2.90
C LEU A 48 -10.27 3.58 2.58
N SER A 49 -9.72 2.58 3.27
CA SER A 49 -8.37 2.10 2.98
C SER A 49 -8.28 1.45 1.59
N GLY A 50 -9.31 0.71 1.16
CA GLY A 50 -9.40 0.17 -0.19
C GLY A 50 -9.35 1.27 -1.26
N LEU A 51 -10.11 2.35 -1.07
CA LEU A 51 -10.09 3.51 -1.95
C LEU A 51 -8.71 4.20 -1.94
N MET A 52 -8.15 4.40 -0.76
CA MET A 52 -6.83 5.03 -0.57
C MET A 52 -5.72 4.31 -1.33
N ILE A 53 -5.64 2.97 -1.22
CA ILE A 53 -4.59 2.21 -1.91
C ILE A 53 -4.85 2.06 -3.40
N LEU A 54 -6.11 2.01 -3.82
CA LEU A 54 -6.46 1.96 -5.24
C LEU A 54 -6.10 3.27 -5.93
N VAL A 55 -6.49 4.40 -5.35
CA VAL A 55 -6.16 5.73 -5.87
C VAL A 55 -4.65 5.97 -5.82
N GLY A 56 -4.01 5.73 -4.67
CA GLY A 56 -2.56 5.88 -4.52
C GLY A 56 -1.77 5.01 -5.49
N GLY A 57 -2.19 3.76 -5.68
CA GLY A 57 -1.58 2.85 -6.66
C GLY A 57 -1.71 3.35 -8.10
N LEU A 58 -2.89 3.84 -8.49
CA LEU A 58 -3.09 4.42 -9.82
C LEU A 58 -2.30 5.71 -10.02
N MET A 59 -2.19 6.56 -9.01
CA MET A 59 -1.38 7.78 -9.05
C MET A 59 0.10 7.45 -9.30
N VAL A 60 0.67 6.51 -8.56
CA VAL A 60 2.05 6.04 -8.79
C VAL A 60 2.20 5.42 -10.18
N LEU A 61 1.26 4.57 -10.61
CA LEU A 61 1.32 3.91 -11.90
C LEU A 61 1.33 4.89 -13.06
N LEU A 62 0.41 5.84 -13.05
CA LEU A 62 0.23 6.82 -14.13
C LEU A 62 1.19 8.02 -14.00
N GLY A 63 1.84 8.17 -12.85
CA GLY A 63 2.64 9.35 -12.56
C GLY A 63 1.78 10.63 -12.52
N ILE A 64 0.60 10.53 -11.90
CA ILE A 64 -0.27 11.68 -11.62
C ILE A 64 -0.08 12.01 -10.14
N TRP A 65 0.63 13.10 -9.83
CA TRP A 65 1.05 13.42 -8.47
C TRP A 65 1.57 12.17 -7.75
N GLY A 66 2.57 11.54 -8.38
CA GLY A 66 3.09 10.25 -7.95
C GLY A 66 3.66 10.26 -6.52
N ASP A 67 4.14 11.42 -6.07
CA ASP A 67 4.55 11.73 -4.71
C ASP A 67 3.39 11.58 -3.71
N LEU A 68 2.26 12.21 -3.95
CA LEU A 68 1.06 12.03 -3.14
C LEU A 68 0.58 10.58 -3.16
N GLY A 69 0.57 9.94 -4.34
CA GLY A 69 0.22 8.53 -4.48
C GLY A 69 1.08 7.62 -3.60
N ALA A 70 2.40 7.78 -3.68
CA ALA A 70 3.34 7.01 -2.87
C ALA A 70 3.19 7.28 -1.37
N LEU A 71 2.94 8.52 -0.97
CA LEU A 71 2.66 8.88 0.42
C LEU A 71 1.39 8.21 0.95
N LEU A 72 0.31 8.17 0.16
CA LEU A 72 -0.92 7.46 0.51
C LEU A 72 -0.67 5.97 0.75
N LEU A 73 0.13 5.32 -0.13
CA LEU A 73 0.50 3.91 0.04
C LEU A 73 1.32 3.68 1.31
N PHE A 74 2.29 4.55 1.60
CA PHE A 74 3.08 4.48 2.84
C PHE A 74 2.21 4.61 4.08
N LEU A 75 1.33 5.62 4.12
CA LEU A 75 0.42 5.87 5.25
C LEU A 75 -0.60 4.76 5.47
N PHE A 76 -0.90 3.96 4.46
CA PHE A 76 -1.71 2.75 4.60
C PHE A 76 -0.88 1.57 5.12
N VAL A 77 0.24 1.25 4.46
CA VAL A 77 0.96 -0.02 4.69
C VAL A 77 1.54 -0.10 6.09
N LEU A 78 2.09 1.00 6.61
CA LEU A 78 2.75 1.01 7.91
C LEU A 78 1.77 0.74 9.08
N PRO A 79 0.62 1.43 9.18
CA PRO A 79 -0.40 1.09 10.19
C PRO A 79 -0.96 -0.32 10.04
N VAL A 80 -1.17 -0.79 8.79
CA VAL A 80 -1.64 -2.15 8.52
C VAL A 80 -0.65 -3.20 9.02
N ALA A 81 0.66 -2.99 8.81
CA ALA A 81 1.67 -3.88 9.36
C ALA A 81 1.54 -4.02 10.89
N LEU A 82 1.37 -2.90 11.59
CA LEU A 82 1.31 -2.86 13.05
C LEU A 82 -0.01 -3.38 13.64
N ILE A 83 -1.14 -3.15 12.96
CA ILE A 83 -2.48 -3.48 13.46
C ILE A 83 -2.89 -4.87 13.01
N MET A 84 -2.79 -5.16 11.70
CA MET A 84 -3.32 -6.39 11.11
C MET A 84 -2.36 -7.58 11.23
N HIS A 85 -1.05 -7.31 11.27
CA HIS A 85 0.00 -8.34 11.27
C HIS A 85 0.86 -8.29 12.53
N ALA A 86 0.22 -8.12 13.69
CA ALA A 86 0.86 -8.10 15.00
C ALA A 86 1.29 -9.52 15.44
N PHE A 87 2.31 -10.07 14.79
CA PHE A 87 2.80 -11.43 15.02
C PHE A 87 3.22 -11.70 16.47
N TRP A 88 3.62 -10.68 17.22
CA TRP A 88 3.98 -10.79 18.65
C TRP A 88 2.78 -11.11 19.55
N LYS A 89 1.54 -10.98 19.05
CA LYS A 89 0.31 -11.34 19.76
C LYS A 89 -0.13 -12.78 19.50
N GLN A 90 0.51 -13.49 18.56
CA GLN A 90 0.14 -14.85 18.17
C GLN A 90 0.80 -15.87 19.09
N GLU A 91 0.01 -16.75 19.67
CA GLU A 91 0.48 -17.85 20.53
C GLU A 91 0.87 -19.08 19.71
N ASP A 92 0.11 -19.39 18.66
CA ASP A 92 0.41 -20.50 17.75
C ASP A 92 1.68 -20.20 16.93
N PRO A 93 2.70 -21.07 16.94
CA PRO A 93 3.97 -20.84 16.25
C PRO A 93 3.84 -20.69 14.74
N GLN A 94 2.92 -21.42 14.10
CA GLN A 94 2.70 -21.38 12.67
C GLN A 94 2.01 -20.08 12.25
N MET A 95 0.98 -19.68 12.98
CA MET A 95 0.32 -18.39 12.79
C MET A 95 1.30 -17.23 13.02
N ARG A 96 2.09 -17.31 14.07
CA ARG A 96 3.12 -16.30 14.38
C ARG A 96 4.10 -16.14 13.23
N GLN A 97 4.59 -17.23 12.65
CA GLN A 97 5.50 -17.19 11.50
C GLN A 97 4.83 -16.57 10.27
N THR A 98 3.59 -16.94 9.97
CA THR A 98 2.82 -16.39 8.86
C THR A 98 2.63 -14.88 9.02
N GLU A 99 2.18 -14.43 10.18
CA GLU A 99 1.98 -13.01 10.46
C GLU A 99 3.30 -12.21 10.46
N GLN A 100 4.41 -12.83 10.88
CA GLN A 100 5.73 -12.21 10.80
C GLN A 100 6.15 -11.95 9.34
N VAL A 101 5.91 -12.91 8.46
CA VAL A 101 6.21 -12.74 7.02
C VAL A 101 5.34 -11.62 6.43
N MET A 102 4.05 -11.58 6.78
CA MET A 102 3.15 -10.51 6.32
C MET A 102 3.55 -9.14 6.87
N PHE A 103 3.97 -9.05 8.13
CA PHE A 103 4.53 -7.84 8.72
C PHE A 103 5.75 -7.35 7.95
N LEU A 104 6.74 -8.21 7.74
CA LEU A 104 7.98 -7.86 7.03
C LEU A 104 7.73 -7.48 5.57
N LYS A 105 6.79 -8.15 4.90
CA LYS A 105 6.35 -7.76 3.55
C LYS A 105 5.82 -6.33 3.54
N ASN A 106 4.95 -5.98 4.49
CA ASN A 106 4.38 -4.65 4.57
C ASN A 106 5.44 -3.59 4.92
N VAL A 107 6.37 -3.89 5.80
CA VAL A 107 7.51 -3.00 6.10
C VAL A 107 8.37 -2.77 4.85
N SER A 108 8.64 -3.81 4.07
CA SER A 108 9.36 -3.68 2.78
C SER A 108 8.59 -2.82 1.78
N LEU A 109 7.27 -2.98 1.69
CA LEU A 109 6.42 -2.15 0.83
C LEU A 109 6.40 -0.69 1.30
N ALA A 110 6.42 -0.45 2.62
CA ALA A 110 6.55 0.91 3.17
C ALA A 110 7.88 1.56 2.76
N GLY A 111 8.98 0.81 2.82
CA GLY A 111 10.27 1.28 2.31
C GLY A 111 10.24 1.59 0.81
N GLY A 112 9.61 0.72 0.01
CA GLY A 112 9.40 0.96 -1.43
C GLY A 112 8.56 2.21 -1.70
N ALA A 113 7.48 2.41 -0.93
CA ALA A 113 6.64 3.60 -1.06
C ALA A 113 7.40 4.88 -0.73
N LEU A 114 8.24 4.90 0.31
CA LEU A 114 9.11 6.03 0.63
C LEU A 114 10.16 6.29 -0.46
N ALA A 115 10.71 5.25 -1.07
CA ALA A 115 11.65 5.41 -2.17
C ALA A 115 10.96 6.03 -3.40
N PHE A 116 9.74 5.60 -3.75
CA PHE A 116 8.94 6.23 -4.81
C PHE A 116 8.56 7.67 -4.45
N PHE A 117 8.17 7.92 -3.20
CA PHE A 117 7.86 9.27 -2.74
C PHE A 117 9.06 10.20 -2.97
N TRP A 118 10.24 9.82 -2.50
CA TRP A 118 11.47 10.58 -2.69
C TRP A 118 11.81 10.79 -4.18
N LEU A 119 11.70 9.74 -5.00
CA LEU A 119 11.96 9.84 -6.44
C LEU A 119 11.03 10.82 -7.13
N PHE A 120 9.73 10.80 -6.81
CA PHE A 120 8.77 11.73 -7.41
C PHE A 120 8.98 13.17 -6.94
N VAL A 121 9.30 13.40 -5.67
CA VAL A 121 9.58 14.74 -5.15
C VAL A 121 10.86 15.32 -5.77
N GLU A 122 11.94 14.55 -5.81
CA GLU A 122 13.25 15.02 -6.21
C GLU A 122 13.41 15.14 -7.74
N TYR A 123 12.83 14.19 -8.47
CA TYR A 123 13.03 14.06 -9.93
C TYR A 123 11.73 14.08 -10.74
N GLY A 124 10.59 14.41 -10.14
CA GLY A 124 9.27 14.21 -10.76
C GLY A 124 9.09 14.83 -12.12
N ASP A 125 9.65 16.01 -12.35
CA ASP A 125 9.61 16.70 -13.65
C ASP A 125 10.48 16.04 -14.73
N GLU A 126 11.47 15.25 -14.33
CA GLU A 126 12.40 14.54 -15.22
C GLU A 126 12.05 13.05 -15.38
N LEU A 127 11.13 12.52 -14.56
CA LEU A 127 10.77 11.11 -14.58
C LEU A 127 10.01 10.76 -15.86
N PRO A 128 10.43 9.69 -16.56
CA PRO A 128 9.82 9.33 -17.83
C PRO A 128 8.43 8.71 -17.63
N LEU A 129 7.57 8.91 -18.65
CA LEU A 129 6.25 8.31 -18.71
C LEU A 129 5.38 8.64 -17.48
N THR A 130 5.45 9.88 -17.02
CA THR A 130 4.57 10.48 -16.02
C THR A 130 3.63 11.49 -16.67
N ILE A 131 2.42 11.64 -16.13
CA ILE A 131 1.39 12.54 -16.69
C ILE A 131 1.52 13.93 -16.11
N THR A 132 1.84 14.04 -14.81
CA THR A 132 2.04 15.33 -14.13
C THR A 132 3.39 15.36 -13.42
N GLY A 133 3.87 16.57 -13.08
CA GLY A 133 4.95 16.74 -12.11
C GLY A 133 4.51 16.40 -10.67
N PRO A 134 5.41 16.54 -9.69
CA PRO A 134 5.11 16.33 -8.27
C PRO A 134 4.14 17.38 -7.74
N LEU A 135 3.49 17.06 -6.63
CA LEU A 135 2.59 17.98 -5.90
C LEU A 135 3.36 18.76 -4.82
N PHE A 136 4.43 18.14 -4.26
CA PHE A 136 5.26 18.71 -3.18
C PHE A 136 6.61 19.19 -3.66
#